data_ce79a8b5e6fc354f25acc21071230edd
#
_entry.id   ce79a8b5e6fc354f25acc21071230edd
#
_cell.length_a   1.000
_cell.length_b   1.000
_cell.length_c   1.000
_cell.angle_alpha   90.00
_cell.angle_beta   90.00
_cell.angle_gamma   90.00
#
_symmetry.space_group_name_H-M   'P 1'
#
loop_
_entity.id
_entity.type
_entity.pdbx_description
1 polymer ?
#
loop_
_entity_poly.entity_id
_entity_poly.type
_entity_poly.pdbx_seq_one_letter_code
_entity_poly.pdbx_strand_id
1 'polypeptide(L)'
;MCGRYTNTAGVEELNARFEVPITSPAGTHRYNIAPTEEVLAIVSPKGKPQARMLRWGLVPTWAEDLKVSHKMINARIETVTRTPAYRNLIPRASRRALQVADGYFEWLKPERRSARAGEVMRQPFHFRVDGGIPFAFAAVWTPAKIDGEWIASVALLTCDSAPNRVAASIHDRMPVILADREAQLAWLDERLGAHEALELCGALPEERLSAHPANPLVNKPDPDAEGPELLVAPAAPAA
;
A
#
# COMPACT_ATOMS: atom_id res chain seq x y z
N MET A 1 -9.16 5.48 2.09
CA MET A 1 -7.88 4.92 2.63
C MET A 1 -7.53 3.71 1.81
N CYS A 2 -6.29 3.63 1.33
CA CYS A 2 -5.84 2.56 0.45
C CYS A 2 -6.11 1.18 1.08
N GLY A 3 -7.01 0.43 0.49
CA GLY A 3 -7.42 -0.90 0.95
C GLY A 3 -7.35 -1.95 -0.15
N ARG A 4 -6.78 -1.61 -1.30
CA ARG A 4 -6.61 -2.50 -2.43
C ARG A 4 -5.51 -1.99 -3.34
N TYR A 5 -4.63 -2.87 -3.84
CA TYR A 5 -3.57 -2.44 -4.74
C TYR A 5 -3.13 -3.55 -5.70
N THR A 6 -2.25 -3.22 -6.63
CA THR A 6 -1.71 -4.13 -7.63
C THR A 6 -0.19 -4.26 -7.53
N ASN A 7 0.32 -5.42 -7.89
CA ASN A 7 1.72 -5.67 -8.17
C ASN A 7 1.78 -6.65 -9.35
N THR A 8 1.57 -6.13 -10.55
CA THR A 8 1.45 -6.93 -11.78
C THR A 8 2.79 -7.25 -12.42
N ALA A 9 3.84 -6.53 -12.00
CA ALA A 9 5.20 -6.71 -12.50
C ALA A 9 5.77 -8.10 -12.15
N GLY A 10 6.60 -8.62 -13.03
CA GLY A 10 7.30 -9.89 -12.85
C GLY A 10 8.57 -9.74 -12.00
N VAL A 11 9.14 -10.88 -11.58
CA VAL A 11 10.33 -10.93 -10.72
C VAL A 11 11.53 -10.20 -11.35
N GLU A 12 11.75 -10.35 -12.66
CA GLU A 12 12.88 -9.72 -13.36
C GLU A 12 12.78 -8.19 -13.35
N GLU A 13 11.59 -7.67 -13.63
CA GLU A 13 11.33 -6.23 -13.60
C GLU A 13 11.50 -5.66 -12.19
N LEU A 14 10.97 -6.35 -11.17
CA LEU A 14 11.12 -5.94 -9.78
C LEU A 14 12.56 -5.99 -9.31
N ASN A 15 13.34 -7.01 -9.71
CA ASN A 15 14.76 -7.10 -9.40
C ASN A 15 15.54 -5.94 -10.03
N ALA A 16 15.25 -5.59 -11.27
CA ALA A 16 15.87 -4.46 -11.95
C ALA A 16 15.49 -3.13 -11.29
N ARG A 17 14.21 -3.00 -10.87
CA ARG A 17 13.67 -1.78 -10.28
C ARG A 17 14.18 -1.51 -8.87
N PHE A 18 14.22 -2.53 -8.01
CA PHE A 18 14.53 -2.37 -6.59
C PHE A 18 15.96 -2.77 -6.23
N GLU A 19 16.71 -3.41 -7.13
CA GLU A 19 18.09 -3.90 -6.89
C GLU A 19 18.20 -4.76 -5.62
N VAL A 20 17.17 -5.53 -5.35
CA VAL A 20 17.10 -6.47 -4.23
C VAL A 20 16.67 -7.83 -4.77
N PRO A 21 17.39 -8.92 -4.47
CA PRO A 21 17.04 -10.23 -4.97
C PRO A 21 15.63 -10.67 -4.50
N ILE A 22 14.69 -10.72 -5.44
CA ILE A 22 13.35 -11.29 -5.27
C ILE A 22 13.41 -12.67 -5.94
N THR A 23 13.41 -13.72 -5.14
CA THR A 23 13.64 -15.09 -5.61
C THR A 23 12.36 -15.89 -5.75
N SER A 24 11.25 -15.37 -5.26
CA SER A 24 9.95 -16.04 -5.31
C SER A 24 8.97 -15.21 -6.15
N PRO A 25 8.18 -15.84 -7.05
CA PRO A 25 7.09 -15.17 -7.74
C PRO A 25 5.89 -14.86 -6.83
N ALA A 26 5.89 -15.33 -5.58
CA ALA A 26 4.85 -15.00 -4.62
C ALA A 26 4.72 -13.48 -4.47
N GLY A 27 3.50 -12.97 -4.58
CA GLY A 27 3.21 -11.54 -4.52
C GLY A 27 3.45 -10.77 -5.82
N THR A 28 3.85 -11.42 -6.93
CA THR A 28 3.91 -10.85 -8.28
C THR A 28 2.69 -11.25 -9.11
N HIS A 29 2.46 -10.55 -10.24
CA HIS A 29 1.30 -10.80 -11.11
C HIS A 29 -0.05 -10.77 -10.39
N ARG A 30 -0.17 -9.88 -9.40
CA ARG A 30 -1.36 -9.72 -8.58
C ARG A 30 -2.11 -8.45 -8.96
N TYR A 31 -3.39 -8.61 -9.30
CA TYR A 31 -4.27 -7.52 -9.79
C TYR A 31 -5.25 -7.02 -8.72
N ASN A 32 -5.40 -7.74 -7.61
CA ASN A 32 -6.44 -7.44 -6.61
C ASN A 32 -5.98 -7.79 -5.18
N ILE A 33 -4.82 -7.27 -4.76
CA ILE A 33 -4.28 -7.52 -3.43
C ILE A 33 -5.14 -6.87 -2.35
N ALA A 34 -5.62 -7.68 -1.41
CA ALA A 34 -6.51 -7.27 -0.33
C ALA A 34 -5.84 -7.28 1.06
N PRO A 35 -6.38 -6.53 2.03
CA PRO A 35 -5.95 -6.64 3.41
C PRO A 35 -5.98 -8.07 3.94
N THR A 36 -5.04 -8.39 4.83
CA THR A 36 -4.77 -9.69 5.45
C THR A 36 -4.05 -10.71 4.59
N GLU A 37 -3.88 -10.45 3.32
CA GLU A 37 -3.03 -11.28 2.46
C GLU A 37 -1.54 -11.04 2.72
N GLU A 38 -0.72 -11.98 2.28
CA GLU A 38 0.73 -11.81 2.24
C GLU A 38 1.13 -10.97 1.03
N VAL A 39 1.99 -9.99 1.26
CA VAL A 39 2.41 -9.00 0.28
C VAL A 39 3.92 -8.90 0.21
N LEU A 40 4.43 -8.62 -0.98
CA LEU A 40 5.85 -8.41 -1.19
C LEU A 40 6.28 -7.08 -0.58
N ALA A 41 7.27 -7.12 0.29
CA ALA A 41 7.88 -5.96 0.90
C ALA A 41 9.40 -6.07 0.94
N ILE A 42 10.09 -4.93 0.90
CA ILE A 42 11.52 -4.84 1.12
C ILE A 42 11.74 -4.25 2.50
N VAL A 43 12.47 -4.97 3.34
CA VAL A 43 12.86 -4.58 4.69
C VAL A 43 14.39 -4.52 4.78
N SER A 44 14.94 -3.73 5.70
CA SER A 44 16.38 -3.57 5.85
C SER A 44 16.86 -3.97 7.26
N PRO A 45 16.81 -5.25 7.63
CA PRO A 45 17.39 -5.70 8.89
C PRO A 45 18.91 -5.56 8.82
N LYS A 46 19.49 -4.89 9.81
CA LYS A 46 20.96 -4.66 9.89
C LYS A 46 21.54 -3.94 8.65
N GLY A 47 20.80 -2.98 8.10
CA GLY A 47 21.24 -2.18 6.96
C GLY A 47 21.32 -2.92 5.62
N LYS A 48 20.79 -4.15 5.53
CA LYS A 48 20.81 -4.96 4.29
C LYS A 48 19.39 -5.14 3.77
N PRO A 49 19.01 -4.53 2.65
CA PRO A 49 17.69 -4.71 2.04
C PRO A 49 17.43 -6.17 1.67
N GLN A 50 16.25 -6.66 2.01
CA GLN A 50 15.80 -8.03 1.75
C GLN A 50 14.33 -8.01 1.35
N ALA A 51 13.98 -8.76 0.31
CA ALA A 51 12.60 -9.03 -0.06
C ALA A 51 11.99 -10.07 0.89
N ARG A 52 10.77 -9.81 1.36
CA ARG A 52 10.00 -10.71 2.24
C ARG A 52 8.54 -10.65 1.92
N MET A 53 7.85 -11.75 2.16
CA MET A 53 6.39 -11.76 2.25
C MET A 53 5.98 -11.37 3.66
N LEU A 54 5.09 -10.39 3.78
CA LEU A 54 4.56 -9.87 5.06
C LEU A 54 3.04 -9.82 4.99
N ARG A 55 2.37 -10.14 6.10
CA ARG A 55 0.91 -9.98 6.18
C ARG A 55 0.52 -8.49 6.14
N TRP A 56 -0.34 -8.10 5.20
CA TRP A 56 -0.86 -6.73 5.16
C TRP A 56 -1.95 -6.51 6.20
N GLY A 57 -1.64 -5.69 7.16
CA GLY A 57 -2.41 -5.42 8.38
C GLY A 57 -1.53 -5.70 9.59
N LEU A 58 -1.00 -4.62 10.19
CA LEU A 58 -0.05 -4.72 11.29
C LEU A 58 -0.67 -5.47 12.47
N VAL A 59 0.07 -6.42 12.99
CA VAL A 59 -0.20 -7.11 14.27
C VAL A 59 0.76 -6.54 15.29
N PRO A 60 0.33 -5.65 16.21
CA PRO A 60 1.21 -5.11 17.24
C PRO A 60 1.73 -6.21 18.16
N THR A 61 2.90 -6.01 18.76
CA THR A 61 3.53 -7.00 19.65
C THR A 61 2.73 -7.33 20.92
N TRP A 62 1.76 -6.51 21.25
CA TRP A 62 0.84 -6.72 22.39
C TRP A 62 -0.49 -7.38 21.95
N ALA A 63 -0.70 -7.65 20.68
CA ALA A 63 -1.93 -8.27 20.20
C ALA A 63 -2.02 -9.73 20.67
N GLU A 64 -3.21 -10.12 21.04
CA GLU A 64 -3.52 -11.50 21.46
C GLU A 64 -4.03 -12.36 20.29
N ASP A 65 -4.60 -11.71 19.26
CA ASP A 65 -5.12 -12.36 18.06
C ASP A 65 -4.88 -11.54 16.79
N LEU A 66 -5.23 -12.11 15.63
CA LEU A 66 -5.08 -11.45 14.32
C LEU A 66 -6.19 -10.45 13.98
N LYS A 67 -7.28 -10.37 14.77
CA LYS A 67 -8.44 -9.51 14.42
C LYS A 67 -8.08 -8.04 14.36
N VAL A 68 -7.13 -7.61 15.21
CA VAL A 68 -6.65 -6.22 15.22
C VAL A 68 -6.07 -5.80 13.87
N SER A 69 -5.46 -6.72 13.12
CA SER A 69 -4.77 -6.45 11.85
C SER A 69 -5.71 -5.91 10.77
N HIS A 70 -6.99 -6.30 10.77
CA HIS A 70 -7.98 -5.81 9.81
C HIS A 70 -8.19 -4.28 9.84
N LYS A 71 -7.92 -3.65 11.00
CA LYS A 71 -8.03 -2.21 11.20
C LYS A 71 -6.69 -1.47 11.11
N MET A 72 -5.60 -2.22 10.98
CA MET A 72 -4.23 -1.69 11.00
C MET A 72 -3.51 -1.86 9.66
N ILE A 73 -4.25 -1.76 8.56
CA ILE A 73 -3.70 -1.82 7.20
C ILE A 73 -3.01 -0.51 6.79
N ASN A 74 -3.41 0.61 7.43
CA ASN A 74 -2.90 1.95 7.15
C ASN A 74 -2.51 2.67 8.44
N ALA A 75 -1.42 3.43 8.40
CA ALA A 75 -0.97 4.33 9.46
C ALA A 75 -0.89 5.77 8.92
N ARG A 76 -1.54 6.72 9.61
CA ARG A 76 -1.52 8.14 9.21
C ARG A 76 -0.22 8.80 9.64
N ILE A 77 0.51 9.46 8.71
CA ILE A 77 1.78 10.14 9.04
C ILE A 77 1.60 11.19 10.15
N GLU A 78 0.46 11.85 10.22
CA GLU A 78 0.17 12.91 11.18
C GLU A 78 0.07 12.41 12.63
N THR A 79 -0.15 11.11 12.81
CA THR A 79 -0.35 10.51 14.14
C THR A 79 0.56 9.31 14.42
N VAL A 80 1.32 8.86 13.43
CA VAL A 80 2.12 7.62 13.50
C VAL A 80 3.12 7.62 14.66
N THR A 81 3.70 8.77 15.01
CA THR A 81 4.64 8.94 16.14
C THR A 81 3.97 8.94 17.50
N ARG A 82 2.64 9.07 17.56
CA ARG A 82 1.87 9.11 18.83
C ARG A 82 1.05 7.84 19.03
N THR A 83 0.69 7.16 17.94
CA THR A 83 -0.14 5.95 17.99
C THR A 83 0.65 4.78 18.59
N PRO A 84 0.18 4.14 19.66
CA PRO A 84 0.94 3.09 20.39
C PRO A 84 1.44 1.95 19.50
N ALA A 85 0.67 1.55 18.49
CA ALA A 85 1.04 0.47 17.58
C ALA A 85 2.22 0.83 16.64
N TYR A 86 2.43 2.12 16.34
CA TYR A 86 3.38 2.56 15.32
C TYR A 86 4.53 3.41 15.85
N ARG A 87 4.36 4.14 16.98
CA ARG A 87 5.29 5.16 17.48
C ARG A 87 6.73 4.67 17.64
N ASN A 88 6.91 3.40 17.95
CA ASN A 88 8.23 2.79 18.16
C ASN A 88 8.81 2.14 16.89
N LEU A 89 8.09 2.18 15.76
CA LEU A 89 8.51 1.58 14.49
C LEU A 89 9.25 2.61 13.61
N ILE A 90 8.71 3.81 13.47
CA ILE A 90 9.28 4.87 12.63
C ILE A 90 10.74 5.21 13.00
N PRO A 91 11.11 5.38 14.31
CA PRO A 91 12.49 5.73 14.67
C PRO A 91 13.54 4.67 14.27
N ARG A 92 13.10 3.45 13.96
CA ARG A 92 13.96 2.31 13.67
C ARG A 92 13.90 1.96 12.18
N ALA A 93 14.94 2.25 11.42
CA ALA A 93 15.00 1.87 10.02
C ALA A 93 14.75 0.36 9.79
N SER A 94 15.20 -0.50 10.71
CA SER A 94 14.93 -1.93 10.68
C SER A 94 13.44 -2.31 10.83
N ARG A 95 12.58 -1.32 11.14
CA ARG A 95 11.11 -1.45 11.22
C ARG A 95 10.39 -0.67 10.14
N ARG A 96 11.12 0.07 9.32
CA ARG A 96 10.59 0.67 8.09
C ARG A 96 10.62 -0.38 6.97
N ALA A 97 9.67 -0.29 6.06
CA ALA A 97 9.54 -1.20 4.92
C ALA A 97 9.11 -0.45 3.67
N LEU A 98 9.41 -1.03 2.52
CA LEU A 98 8.88 -0.65 1.22
C LEU A 98 7.87 -1.73 0.82
N GLN A 99 6.57 -1.42 0.80
CA GLN A 99 5.57 -2.35 0.30
C GLN A 99 5.45 -2.18 -1.21
N VAL A 100 5.83 -3.20 -1.96
CA VAL A 100 5.98 -3.15 -3.43
C VAL A 100 4.63 -3.12 -4.13
N ALA A 101 4.48 -2.24 -5.11
CA ALA A 101 3.26 -2.04 -5.88
C ALA A 101 3.57 -1.45 -7.27
N ASP A 102 2.60 -1.50 -8.18
CA ASP A 102 2.60 -0.78 -9.47
C ASP A 102 1.32 0.03 -9.71
N GLY A 103 0.33 -0.12 -8.83
CA GLY A 103 -0.91 0.64 -8.83
C GLY A 103 -1.70 0.42 -7.55
N TYR A 104 -2.75 1.22 -7.35
CA TYR A 104 -3.68 1.02 -6.22
C TYR A 104 -5.09 1.46 -6.59
N PHE A 105 -6.07 1.03 -5.79
CA PHE A 105 -7.46 1.41 -5.97
C PHE A 105 -7.94 2.29 -4.84
N GLU A 106 -8.75 3.28 -5.20
CA GLU A 106 -9.58 4.06 -4.29
C GLU A 106 -10.97 4.26 -4.89
N TRP A 107 -11.93 4.52 -4.02
CA TRP A 107 -13.32 4.62 -4.38
C TRP A 107 -13.82 6.04 -4.25
N LEU A 108 -14.47 6.52 -5.30
CA LEU A 108 -15.13 7.82 -5.28
C LEU A 108 -16.10 7.86 -4.09
N LYS A 109 -15.96 8.87 -3.24
CA LYS A 109 -16.90 9.10 -2.15
C LYS A 109 -18.28 9.43 -2.74
N PRO A 110 -19.38 8.75 -2.33
CA PRO A 110 -20.69 9.13 -2.76
C PRO A 110 -21.00 10.54 -2.27
N GLU A 111 -21.56 11.37 -3.15
CA GLU A 111 -22.10 12.66 -2.72
C GLU A 111 -23.15 12.44 -1.63
N ARG A 112 -23.16 13.27 -0.61
CA ARG A 112 -24.06 13.16 0.57
C ARG A 112 -25.56 13.04 0.24
N ARG A 113 -25.98 13.30 -1.02
CA ARG A 113 -27.36 13.34 -1.48
C ARG A 113 -27.89 12.04 -2.10
N SER A 114 -27.07 11.06 -2.45
CA SER A 114 -27.55 9.86 -3.16
C SER A 114 -27.71 8.61 -2.29
N ALA A 115 -27.66 8.74 -0.98
CA ALA A 115 -27.93 7.62 -0.06
C ALA A 115 -29.44 7.29 0.02
N ARG A 116 -30.09 6.98 -1.12
CA ARG A 116 -31.30 6.18 -1.12
C ARG A 116 -30.91 4.71 -1.01
N ALA A 117 -31.56 4.01 -0.08
CA ALA A 117 -31.38 2.62 0.24
C ALA A 117 -31.34 1.72 -1.02
N GLY A 118 -30.19 1.21 -1.32
CA GLY A 118 -29.84 0.28 -2.37
C GLY A 118 -28.32 0.24 -2.40
N GLU A 119 -27.69 -0.91 -2.46
CA GLU A 119 -26.24 -1.05 -2.57
C GLU A 119 -25.72 -0.25 -3.76
N VAL A 120 -25.34 1.00 -3.51
CA VAL A 120 -24.63 1.80 -4.50
C VAL A 120 -23.22 1.20 -4.61
N MET A 121 -22.99 0.38 -5.61
CA MET A 121 -21.65 -0.08 -5.95
C MET A 121 -20.79 1.15 -6.18
N ARG A 122 -19.84 1.39 -5.29
CA ARG A 122 -18.91 2.52 -5.41
C ARG A 122 -18.03 2.30 -6.63
N GLN A 123 -17.91 3.32 -7.49
CA GLN A 123 -17.01 3.29 -8.62
C GLN A 123 -15.56 3.26 -8.11
N PRO A 124 -14.79 2.18 -8.34
CA PRO A 124 -13.37 2.15 -8.09
C PRO A 124 -12.61 2.92 -9.17
N PHE A 125 -11.49 3.51 -8.79
CA PHE A 125 -10.50 4.09 -9.69
C PHE A 125 -9.18 3.39 -9.47
N HIS A 126 -8.51 3.02 -10.56
CA HIS A 126 -7.16 2.50 -10.54
C HIS A 126 -6.17 3.63 -10.75
N PHE A 127 -5.25 3.78 -9.82
CA PHE A 127 -4.19 4.78 -9.81
C PHE A 127 -2.88 4.16 -10.29
N ARG A 128 -2.15 4.87 -11.13
CA ARG A 128 -0.84 4.48 -11.64
C ARG A 128 0.16 5.62 -11.47
N VAL A 129 1.38 5.26 -11.13
CA VAL A 129 2.52 6.19 -10.99
C VAL A 129 3.38 6.10 -12.24
N ASP A 130 3.78 7.25 -12.81
CA ASP A 130 4.71 7.36 -13.95
C ASP A 130 4.37 6.39 -15.11
N GLY A 131 3.08 6.27 -15.44
CA GLY A 131 2.61 5.38 -16.50
C GLY A 131 2.53 3.89 -16.11
N GLY A 132 2.77 3.52 -14.83
CA GLY A 132 2.66 2.16 -14.30
C GLY A 132 4.00 1.51 -13.99
N ILE A 133 5.04 2.31 -13.80
CA ILE A 133 6.34 1.81 -13.32
C ILE A 133 6.18 1.33 -11.88
N PRO A 134 6.76 0.16 -11.49
CA PRO A 134 6.73 -0.31 -10.12
C PRO A 134 7.36 0.69 -9.15
N PHE A 135 6.68 0.89 -8.04
CA PHE A 135 7.06 1.79 -6.96
C PHE A 135 6.89 1.11 -5.60
N ALA A 136 7.17 1.80 -4.51
CA ALA A 136 6.88 1.29 -3.19
C ALA A 136 6.03 2.28 -2.38
N PHE A 137 5.11 1.76 -1.59
CA PHE A 137 4.53 2.52 -0.49
C PHE A 137 5.53 2.57 0.67
N ALA A 138 5.68 3.74 1.30
CA ALA A 138 6.32 3.81 2.60
C ALA A 138 5.47 3.04 3.62
N ALA A 139 6.09 2.14 4.35
CA ALA A 139 5.41 1.25 5.28
C ALA A 139 6.22 1.04 6.57
N VAL A 140 5.55 0.54 7.59
CA VAL A 140 6.19 0.05 8.83
C VAL A 140 5.80 -1.39 9.06
N TRP A 141 6.72 -2.18 9.62
CA TRP A 141 6.50 -3.59 9.88
C TRP A 141 6.96 -4.03 11.26
N THR A 142 6.40 -5.10 11.77
CA THR A 142 6.82 -5.73 13.02
C THR A 142 6.52 -7.22 13.01
N PRO A 143 7.39 -8.06 13.61
CA PRO A 143 7.00 -9.41 14.00
C PRO A 143 6.23 -9.33 15.32
N ALA A 144 5.20 -10.17 15.46
CA ALA A 144 4.47 -10.44 16.69
C ALA A 144 4.31 -11.94 16.87
N LYS A 145 4.11 -12.38 18.09
CA LYS A 145 3.89 -13.81 18.38
C LYS A 145 2.43 -14.02 18.77
N ILE A 146 1.70 -14.78 17.97
CA ILE A 146 0.29 -15.13 18.17
C ILE A 146 0.18 -16.66 18.26
N ASP A 147 -0.41 -17.17 19.30
CA ASP A 147 -0.59 -18.62 19.53
C ASP A 147 0.70 -19.46 19.34
N GLY A 148 1.85 -18.88 19.72
CA GLY A 148 3.15 -19.53 19.57
C GLY A 148 3.85 -19.30 18.24
N GLU A 149 3.16 -18.81 17.21
CA GLU A 149 3.66 -18.60 15.85
C GLU A 149 4.13 -17.15 15.62
N TRP A 150 5.25 -16.99 14.89
CA TRP A 150 5.74 -15.67 14.51
C TRP A 150 5.05 -15.15 13.24
N ILE A 151 4.35 -14.05 13.38
CA ILE A 151 3.69 -13.33 12.27
C ILE A 151 4.45 -12.05 11.98
N ALA A 152 5.02 -11.93 10.81
CA ALA A 152 5.58 -10.67 10.30
C ALA A 152 4.50 -9.89 9.53
N SER A 153 4.22 -8.67 9.96
CA SER A 153 3.11 -7.90 9.41
C SER A 153 3.49 -6.44 9.12
N VAL A 154 2.79 -5.82 8.17
CA VAL A 154 3.09 -4.50 7.62
C VAL A 154 1.85 -3.62 7.56
N ALA A 155 2.02 -2.32 7.77
CA ALA A 155 1.02 -1.28 7.49
C ALA A 155 1.65 -0.21 6.61
N LEU A 156 0.96 0.20 5.55
CA LEU A 156 1.41 1.29 4.71
C LEU A 156 1.10 2.66 5.36
N LEU A 157 1.92 3.66 5.05
CA LEU A 157 1.67 5.03 5.50
C LEU A 157 0.71 5.74 4.55
N THR A 158 -0.10 6.63 5.11
CA THR A 158 -1.01 7.49 4.33
C THR A 158 -0.84 8.94 4.74
N CYS A 159 -1.03 9.84 3.77
CA CYS A 159 -1.02 11.28 3.95
C CYS A 159 -2.33 11.92 3.45
N ASP A 160 -2.50 13.22 3.70
CA ASP A 160 -3.56 14.02 3.10
C ASP A 160 -3.36 14.07 1.58
N SER A 161 -4.44 13.88 0.82
CA SER A 161 -4.41 13.95 -0.64
C SER A 161 -4.55 15.37 -1.20
N ALA A 162 -4.92 16.36 -0.39
CA ALA A 162 -5.19 17.72 -0.85
C ALA A 162 -4.09 18.35 -1.74
N PRO A 163 -2.78 18.07 -1.52
CA PRO A 163 -1.74 18.58 -2.40
C PRO A 163 -1.70 17.94 -3.79
N ASN A 164 -2.38 16.80 -3.99
CA ASN A 164 -2.47 16.09 -5.28
C ASN A 164 -3.93 16.10 -5.76
N ARG A 165 -4.25 16.94 -6.75
CA ARG A 165 -5.63 17.12 -7.24
C ARG A 165 -6.21 15.85 -7.85
N VAL A 166 -5.41 14.98 -8.45
CA VAL A 166 -5.86 13.70 -9.01
C VAL A 166 -6.39 12.81 -7.89
N ALA A 167 -5.62 12.63 -6.81
CA ALA A 167 -6.05 11.83 -5.66
C ALA A 167 -7.21 12.50 -4.89
N ALA A 168 -7.12 13.81 -4.65
CA ALA A 168 -8.11 14.58 -3.89
C ALA A 168 -9.50 14.59 -4.54
N SER A 169 -9.57 14.49 -5.88
CA SER A 169 -10.84 14.40 -6.60
C SER A 169 -11.63 13.12 -6.29
N ILE A 170 -10.96 12.08 -5.79
CA ILE A 170 -11.54 10.75 -5.53
C ILE A 170 -11.62 10.48 -4.03
N HIS A 171 -10.55 10.72 -3.29
CA HIS A 171 -10.50 10.45 -1.86
C HIS A 171 -9.63 11.48 -1.11
N ASP A 172 -9.96 11.81 0.15
CA ASP A 172 -9.22 12.77 1.00
C ASP A 172 -7.89 12.23 1.56
N ARG A 173 -7.59 10.97 1.31
CA ARG A 173 -6.33 10.32 1.72
C ARG A 173 -5.71 9.60 0.54
N MET A 174 -4.38 9.59 0.51
CA MET A 174 -3.62 8.78 -0.43
C MET A 174 -2.49 8.03 0.30
N PRO A 175 -2.00 6.90 -0.24
CA PRO A 175 -0.81 6.27 0.29
C PRO A 175 0.43 7.16 0.08
N VAL A 176 1.38 7.07 1.00
CA VAL A 176 2.71 7.68 0.81
C VAL A 176 3.48 6.83 -0.20
N ILE A 177 3.77 7.41 -1.35
CA ILE A 177 4.41 6.74 -2.48
C ILE A 177 5.87 7.19 -2.57
N LEU A 178 6.78 6.24 -2.49
CA LEU A 178 8.21 6.43 -2.75
C LEU A 178 8.51 5.93 -4.16
N ALA A 179 8.31 6.81 -5.14
CA ALA A 179 8.45 6.45 -6.54
C ALA A 179 9.93 6.36 -6.96
N ASP A 180 10.81 7.15 -6.35
CA ASP A 180 12.21 7.25 -6.74
C ASP A 180 13.10 6.34 -5.88
N ARG A 181 14.15 5.80 -6.51
CA ARG A 181 15.12 4.92 -5.84
C ARG A 181 15.80 5.61 -4.66
N GLU A 182 16.14 6.90 -4.82
CA GLU A 182 16.77 7.70 -3.77
C GLU A 182 15.87 7.80 -2.52
N ALA A 183 14.57 8.12 -2.71
CA ALA A 183 13.60 8.19 -1.62
C ALA A 183 13.40 6.82 -0.94
N GLN A 184 13.41 5.73 -1.71
CA GLN A 184 13.31 4.36 -1.18
C GLN A 184 14.52 3.99 -0.32
N LEU A 185 15.73 4.31 -0.77
CA LEU A 185 16.96 4.07 -0.01
C LEU A 185 17.02 4.93 1.25
N ALA A 186 16.66 6.21 1.14
CA ALA A 186 16.57 7.12 2.28
C ALA A 186 15.58 6.63 3.34
N TRP A 187 14.41 6.14 2.93
CA TRP A 187 13.43 5.57 3.84
C TRP A 187 13.98 4.40 4.67
N LEU A 188 14.85 3.58 4.09
CA LEU A 188 15.46 2.43 4.76
C LEU A 188 16.80 2.76 5.45
N ASP A 189 17.28 4.01 5.39
CA ASP A 189 18.57 4.41 5.92
C ASP A 189 18.54 4.48 7.45
N GLU A 190 19.46 3.72 8.09
CA GLU A 190 19.61 3.68 9.56
C GLU A 190 20.08 5.01 10.17
N ARG A 191 20.64 5.92 9.37
CA ARG A 191 21.11 7.24 9.82
C ARG A 191 19.98 8.23 10.01
N LEU A 192 18.81 8.01 9.35
CA LEU A 192 17.66 8.90 9.48
C LEU A 192 16.83 8.54 10.71
N GLY A 193 16.65 9.51 11.60
CA GLY A 193 15.71 9.45 12.71
C GLY A 193 14.26 9.49 12.25
N ALA A 194 13.34 9.56 13.22
CA ALA A 194 11.90 9.58 12.90
C ALA A 194 11.47 10.83 12.14
N HIS A 195 12.03 11.99 12.50
CA HIS A 195 11.67 13.28 11.89
C HIS A 195 12.08 13.32 10.43
N GLU A 196 13.36 13.09 10.16
CA GLU A 196 13.94 13.11 8.81
C GLU A 196 13.28 12.05 7.91
N ALA A 197 12.98 10.87 8.45
CA ALA A 197 12.28 9.83 7.69
C ALA A 197 10.85 10.26 7.32
N LEU A 198 10.16 10.99 8.19
CA LEU A 198 8.80 11.48 7.90
C LEU A 198 8.79 12.68 6.96
N GLU A 199 9.86 13.43 6.85
CA GLU A 199 10.00 14.49 5.82
C GLU A 199 9.99 13.93 4.39
N LEU A 200 10.34 12.64 4.21
CA LEU A 200 10.19 11.94 2.94
C LEU A 200 8.73 11.58 2.62
N CYS A 201 7.84 11.68 3.62
CA CYS A 201 6.46 11.21 3.53
C CYS A 201 5.51 12.36 3.20
N GLY A 202 5.08 12.45 1.96
CA GLY A 202 4.14 13.46 1.49
C GLY A 202 3.27 12.94 0.36
N ALA A 203 2.40 13.82 -0.15
CA ALA A 203 1.66 13.54 -1.35
C ALA A 203 2.60 13.51 -2.55
N LEU A 204 2.48 12.49 -3.40
CA LEU A 204 3.18 12.45 -4.67
C LEU A 204 2.77 13.66 -5.54
N PRO A 205 3.68 14.30 -6.29
CA PRO A 205 3.32 15.33 -7.27
C PRO A 205 2.25 14.85 -8.26
N GLU A 206 1.27 15.72 -8.56
CA GLU A 206 0.09 15.29 -9.34
C GLU A 206 0.40 14.87 -10.77
N GLU A 207 1.43 15.44 -11.38
CA GLU A 207 1.89 15.11 -12.73
C GLU A 207 2.43 13.69 -12.86
N ARG A 208 2.78 13.07 -11.74
CA ARG A 208 3.27 11.68 -11.67
C ARG A 208 2.17 10.66 -11.41
N LEU A 209 0.95 11.12 -11.13
CA LEU A 209 -0.17 10.25 -10.78
C LEU A 209 -1.28 10.33 -11.82
N SER A 210 -1.73 9.20 -12.30
CA SER A 210 -2.94 9.10 -13.12
C SER A 210 -3.98 8.22 -12.44
N ALA A 211 -5.27 8.47 -12.72
CA ALA A 211 -6.38 7.69 -12.20
C ALA A 211 -7.41 7.45 -13.30
N HIS A 212 -7.86 6.21 -13.43
CA HIS A 212 -8.86 5.80 -14.40
C HIS A 212 -9.95 4.98 -13.73
N PRO A 213 -11.23 5.08 -14.16
CA PRO A 213 -12.27 4.19 -13.69
C PRO A 213 -11.87 2.72 -13.88
N ALA A 214 -12.03 1.93 -12.83
CA ALA A 214 -11.69 0.51 -12.80
C ALA A 214 -12.94 -0.37 -12.77
N ASN A 215 -12.76 -1.67 -12.97
CA ASN A 215 -13.84 -2.63 -12.97
C ASN A 215 -14.45 -2.79 -11.57
N PRO A 216 -15.78 -2.68 -11.41
CA PRO A 216 -16.45 -2.91 -10.13
C PRO A 216 -16.24 -4.29 -9.51
N LEU A 217 -15.77 -5.28 -10.26
CA LEU A 217 -15.40 -6.59 -9.73
C LEU A 217 -14.32 -6.50 -8.65
N VAL A 218 -13.46 -5.47 -8.67
CA VAL A 218 -12.46 -5.23 -7.63
C VAL A 218 -13.08 -4.96 -6.24
N ASN A 219 -14.37 -4.64 -6.15
CA ASN A 219 -15.06 -4.41 -4.88
C ASN A 219 -15.12 -5.66 -3.99
N LYS A 220 -15.08 -6.84 -4.59
CA LYS A 220 -15.09 -8.11 -3.87
C LYS A 220 -13.68 -8.69 -3.86
N PRO A 221 -13.14 -9.12 -2.69
CA PRO A 221 -11.95 -9.94 -2.67
C PRO A 221 -12.35 -11.34 -3.16
N ASP A 222 -12.21 -11.55 -4.46
CA ASP A 222 -12.48 -12.83 -5.10
C ASP A 222 -11.12 -13.38 -5.57
N PRO A 223 -10.66 -14.51 -5.03
CA PRO A 223 -9.41 -15.14 -5.47
C PRO A 223 -9.40 -15.49 -6.96
N ASP A 224 -10.58 -15.69 -7.56
CA ASP A 224 -10.71 -16.01 -8.98
C ASP A 224 -10.74 -14.75 -9.88
N ALA A 225 -10.93 -13.56 -9.29
CA ALA A 225 -10.88 -12.27 -9.99
C ALA A 225 -9.46 -11.68 -9.90
N GLU A 226 -8.54 -12.24 -10.65
CA GLU A 226 -7.14 -11.85 -10.74
C GLU A 226 -6.72 -11.71 -12.21
N GLY A 227 -6.98 -10.55 -12.82
CA GLY A 227 -6.62 -10.32 -14.21
C GLY A 227 -6.62 -8.85 -14.61
N PRO A 228 -6.05 -8.52 -15.79
CA PRO A 228 -5.93 -7.15 -16.27
C PRO A 228 -7.29 -6.46 -16.51
N GLU A 229 -8.38 -7.21 -16.65
CA GLU A 229 -9.74 -6.69 -16.78
C GLU A 229 -10.20 -5.89 -15.56
N LEU A 230 -9.57 -6.11 -14.40
CA LEU A 230 -9.86 -5.35 -13.17
C LEU A 230 -9.39 -3.91 -13.25
N LEU A 231 -8.38 -3.62 -14.08
CA LEU A 231 -7.72 -2.32 -14.15
C LEU A 231 -8.53 -1.28 -14.91
N VAL A 232 -9.49 -1.70 -15.72
CA VAL A 232 -10.27 -0.83 -16.59
C VAL A 232 -11.78 -1.04 -16.37
N ALA A 233 -12.54 0.03 -16.47
CA ALA A 233 -13.99 -0.09 -16.42
C ALA A 233 -14.50 -0.93 -17.62
N PRO A 234 -15.53 -1.79 -17.43
CA PRO A 234 -16.18 -2.48 -18.52
C PRO A 234 -16.76 -1.47 -19.50
N ALA A 235 -16.76 -1.80 -20.79
CA ALA A 235 -17.42 -0.99 -21.80
C ALA A 235 -18.90 -0.82 -21.43
N ALA A 236 -19.43 0.39 -21.62
CA ALA A 236 -20.86 0.61 -21.42
C ALA A 236 -21.66 -0.37 -22.31
N PRO A 237 -22.74 -0.97 -21.83
CA PRO A 237 -23.58 -1.81 -22.68
C PRO A 237 -24.02 -0.97 -23.89
N ALA A 238 -23.93 -1.54 -25.09
CA ALA A 238 -24.43 -0.91 -26.30
C ALA A 238 -25.92 -0.58 -26.10
N ALA A 239 -26.28 0.68 -26.32
CA ALA A 239 -27.65 1.18 -26.19
C ALA A 239 -28.58 0.60 -27.25
#